data_f81a74c53ca83b60b9c77deea65121d0
#
_entry.id   f81a74c53ca83b60b9c77deea65121d0
#
_cell.length_a   1.000
_cell.length_b   1.000
_cell.length_c   1.000
_cell.angle_alpha   90.00
_cell.angle_beta   90.00
_cell.angle_gamma   90.00
#
_symmetry.space_group_name_H-M   'P 1'
#
loop_
_entity.id
_entity.type
_entity.pdbx_description
1 polymer ?
#
loop_
_entity_poly.entity_id
_entity_poly.type
_entity_poly.pdbx_seq_one_letter_code
_entity_poly.pdbx_strand_id
1 'polypeptide(L)'
;MLNQIIFLMLKLNSILCFSLIFILHFSWAQIPDYYSSINFEQQGVSLRIQLSNLITDTHHTFLPYTSGATDTWDVMRISDLSSENSDNVLLIYGYDDEDDDFINDRSRDAYDSCHLAWCSGKWNREHVFARSLSNPALTTNDPGSGTDIHNLRAADSQKNSQRSNRLFTDGSGNSGIVDGGLFYPGDEWKGDVARIIMYMYLRYPGQCDAVNSATGPITYAIQNDMPDLLIEWNQEDPVSDFE
;
A
#
# COMPACT_ATOMS: atom_id res chain seq x y z
N MET A 1 -2.02 42.61 51.77
CA MET A 1 -0.99 41.58 51.76
C MET A 1 -1.49 40.23 51.21
N LEU A 2 -2.62 39.73 51.70
CA LEU A 2 -3.19 38.41 51.25
C LEU A 2 -3.52 38.34 49.74
N ASN A 3 -4.12 39.40 49.17
CA ASN A 3 -4.49 39.47 47.74
C ASN A 3 -3.30 39.52 46.80
N GLN A 4 -2.14 40.00 47.22
CA GLN A 4 -0.93 39.99 46.41
C GLN A 4 -0.29 38.62 46.37
N ILE A 5 -0.37 37.83 47.44
CA ILE A 5 0.15 36.46 47.50
C ILE A 5 -0.68 35.52 46.64
N ILE A 6 -2.02 35.66 46.64
CA ILE A 6 -2.92 34.89 45.79
C ILE A 6 -2.69 35.17 44.32
N PHE A 7 -2.45 36.45 43.93
CA PHE A 7 -2.16 36.82 42.57
C PHE A 7 -0.80 36.29 42.06
N LEU A 8 0.20 36.20 42.98
CA LEU A 8 1.51 35.66 42.67
C LEU A 8 1.45 34.13 42.50
N MET A 9 0.67 33.42 43.34
CA MET A 9 0.45 31.97 43.21
C MET A 9 -0.29 31.58 41.94
N LEU A 10 -1.30 32.37 41.54
CA LEU A 10 -2.03 32.14 40.27
C LEU A 10 -1.13 32.36 39.03
N LYS A 11 -0.24 33.36 39.08
CA LYS A 11 0.75 33.54 38.00
C LYS A 11 1.80 32.45 37.94
N LEU A 12 2.24 31.95 39.13
CA LEU A 12 3.21 30.86 39.18
C LEU A 12 2.63 29.56 38.63
N ASN A 13 1.37 29.23 38.97
CA ASN A 13 0.68 28.05 38.43
C ASN A 13 0.41 28.16 36.93
N SER A 14 0.11 29.34 36.39
CA SER A 14 -0.04 29.55 34.95
C SER A 14 1.27 29.38 34.19
N ILE A 15 2.42 29.82 34.75
CA ILE A 15 3.74 29.63 34.13
C ILE A 15 4.19 28.18 34.21
N LEU A 16 3.88 27.47 35.31
CA LEU A 16 4.18 26.03 35.41
C LEU A 16 3.32 25.18 34.45
N CYS A 17 2.03 25.50 34.27
CA CYS A 17 1.19 24.85 33.28
C CYS A 17 1.66 25.12 31.84
N PHE A 18 2.08 26.34 31.52
CA PHE A 18 2.63 26.66 30.20
C PHE A 18 3.98 25.98 29.95
N SER A 19 4.83 25.81 30.96
CA SER A 19 6.10 25.09 30.84
C SER A 19 5.91 23.58 30.69
N LEU A 20 4.85 22.98 31.23
CA LEU A 20 4.53 21.57 31.04
C LEU A 20 3.94 21.25 29.65
N ILE A 21 3.30 22.24 29.00
CA ILE A 21 2.74 22.06 27.65
C ILE A 21 3.85 22.15 26.58
N PHE A 22 5.00 22.72 26.89
CA PHE A 22 6.12 22.84 25.95
C PHE A 22 7.17 21.70 26.06
N ILE A 23 6.95 20.70 26.93
CA ILE A 23 7.60 19.38 26.78
C ILE A 23 6.80 18.58 25.75
N LEU A 24 6.60 19.18 24.60
CA LEU A 24 6.11 18.50 23.42
C LEU A 24 7.19 17.54 22.93
N HIS A 25 6.93 16.29 23.13
CA HIS A 25 7.32 15.11 22.46
C HIS A 25 8.04 15.37 21.14
N PHE A 26 9.35 15.58 21.17
CA PHE A 26 10.17 15.15 20.05
C PHE A 26 10.18 13.61 20.10
N SER A 27 9.10 13.00 19.62
CA SER A 27 9.15 11.63 19.17
C SER A 27 10.10 11.63 17.98
N TRP A 28 11.37 11.38 18.22
CA TRP A 28 12.24 10.94 17.16
C TRP A 28 11.63 9.63 16.70
N ALA A 29 11.04 9.59 15.51
CA ALA A 29 10.67 8.34 14.88
C ALA A 29 11.95 7.51 14.80
N GLN A 30 12.06 6.51 15.66
CA GLN A 30 13.21 5.62 15.66
C GLN A 30 13.16 4.83 14.36
N ILE A 31 14.20 4.95 13.56
CA ILE A 31 14.34 4.12 12.36
C ILE A 31 14.37 2.66 12.83
N PRO A 32 13.45 1.79 12.35
CA PRO A 32 13.44 0.39 12.72
C PRO A 32 14.80 -0.27 12.47
N ASP A 33 15.18 -1.24 13.31
CA ASP A 33 16.46 -1.97 13.22
C ASP A 33 16.67 -2.60 11.83
N TYR A 34 15.59 -2.95 11.15
CA TYR A 34 15.63 -3.46 9.78
C TYR A 34 16.37 -2.52 8.81
N TYR A 35 16.25 -1.22 9.01
CA TYR A 35 16.90 -0.20 8.16
C TYR A 35 18.23 0.30 8.72
N SER A 36 18.79 -0.34 9.75
CA SER A 36 20.03 0.13 10.42
C SER A 36 21.25 0.22 9.50
N SER A 37 21.27 -0.53 8.39
CA SER A 37 22.33 -0.48 7.38
C SER A 37 22.14 0.63 6.33
N ILE A 38 21.01 1.33 6.34
CA ILE A 38 20.69 2.36 5.35
C ILE A 38 21.21 3.72 5.80
N ASN A 39 21.94 4.39 4.92
CA ASN A 39 22.34 5.77 5.13
C ASN A 39 21.28 6.73 4.56
N PHE A 40 20.37 7.19 5.40
CA PHE A 40 19.30 8.12 5.02
C PHE A 40 19.78 9.56 4.76
N GLU A 41 21.05 9.87 4.93
CA GLU A 41 21.64 11.15 4.46
C GLU A 41 21.87 11.13 2.94
N GLN A 42 21.90 9.94 2.34
CA GLN A 42 21.94 9.78 0.89
C GLN A 42 20.56 10.07 0.27
N GLN A 43 20.57 10.48 -0.98
CA GLN A 43 19.34 10.81 -1.73
C GLN A 43 19.36 10.18 -3.13
N GLY A 44 18.21 10.20 -3.78
CA GLY A 44 18.04 9.74 -5.16
C GLY A 44 18.54 8.31 -5.38
N VAL A 45 19.35 8.12 -6.41
CA VAL A 45 19.84 6.79 -6.84
C VAL A 45 20.58 6.05 -5.74
N SER A 46 21.42 6.74 -4.99
CA SER A 46 22.24 6.11 -3.94
C SER A 46 21.38 5.52 -2.82
N LEU A 47 20.37 6.25 -2.35
CA LEU A 47 19.43 5.76 -1.35
C LEU A 47 18.57 4.62 -1.94
N ARG A 48 18.07 4.79 -3.17
CA ARG A 48 17.28 3.74 -3.85
C ARG A 48 18.02 2.42 -3.93
N ILE A 49 19.31 2.44 -4.34
CA ILE A 49 20.13 1.22 -4.45
C ILE A 49 20.27 0.54 -3.08
N GLN A 50 20.51 1.30 -2.01
CA GLN A 50 20.62 0.74 -0.67
C GLN A 50 19.32 0.05 -0.22
N LEU A 51 18.16 0.71 -0.43
CA LEU A 51 16.85 0.14 -0.11
C LEU A 51 16.55 -1.10 -0.98
N SER A 52 16.82 -1.04 -2.30
CA SER A 52 16.66 -2.16 -3.21
C SER A 52 17.49 -3.37 -2.79
N ASN A 53 18.76 -3.17 -2.43
CA ASN A 53 19.63 -4.23 -1.94
C ASN A 53 19.09 -4.81 -0.63
N LEU A 54 18.71 -3.97 0.35
CA LEU A 54 18.20 -4.43 1.63
C LEU A 54 16.99 -5.35 1.45
N ILE A 55 15.94 -4.91 0.74
CA ILE A 55 14.73 -5.72 0.54
C ILE A 55 15.00 -6.97 -0.33
N THR A 56 16.00 -6.91 -1.20
CA THR A 56 16.39 -8.07 -2.02
C THR A 56 17.15 -9.11 -1.19
N ASP A 57 18.11 -8.68 -0.40
CA ASP A 57 18.98 -9.56 0.40
C ASP A 57 18.22 -10.18 1.60
N THR A 58 17.17 -9.53 2.07
CA THR A 58 16.34 -10.02 3.19
C THR A 58 15.11 -10.83 2.77
N HIS A 59 14.80 -10.90 1.48
CA HIS A 59 13.69 -11.69 0.96
C HIS A 59 14.12 -13.17 0.81
N HIS A 60 13.87 -13.97 1.84
CA HIS A 60 14.35 -15.36 1.90
C HIS A 60 13.29 -16.40 1.52
N THR A 61 12.01 -16.04 1.54
CA THR A 61 10.91 -16.98 1.28
C THR A 61 10.18 -16.60 -0.01
N PHE A 62 10.31 -17.45 -1.00
CA PHE A 62 9.63 -17.29 -2.28
C PHE A 62 8.46 -18.26 -2.36
N LEU A 63 7.26 -17.74 -2.51
CA LEU A 63 6.05 -18.53 -2.54
C LEU A 63 5.71 -18.97 -3.96
N PRO A 64 5.27 -20.22 -4.18
CA PRO A 64 4.64 -20.60 -5.43
C PRO A 64 3.30 -19.90 -5.60
N TYR A 65 2.90 -19.64 -6.84
CA TYR A 65 1.59 -19.00 -7.11
C TYR A 65 0.43 -19.88 -6.68
N THR A 66 0.46 -21.17 -7.06
CA THR A 66 -0.50 -22.19 -6.64
C THR A 66 0.23 -23.52 -6.47
N SER A 67 0.04 -24.17 -5.32
CA SER A 67 0.66 -25.45 -5.03
C SER A 67 -0.20 -26.30 -4.09
N GLY A 68 0.23 -27.54 -3.85
CA GLY A 68 -0.36 -28.40 -2.81
C GLY A 68 0.23 -28.19 -1.42
N ALA A 69 1.24 -27.30 -1.28
CA ALA A 69 1.80 -26.84 -0.02
C ALA A 69 1.44 -25.35 0.14
N THR A 70 2.01 -24.66 1.15
CA THR A 70 1.79 -23.22 1.34
C THR A 70 2.10 -22.44 0.07
N ASP A 71 1.14 -21.64 -0.37
CA ASP A 71 1.21 -20.82 -1.56
C ASP A 71 0.68 -19.39 -1.32
N THR A 72 0.56 -18.60 -2.37
CA THR A 72 0.08 -17.23 -2.23
C THR A 72 -1.39 -17.14 -1.78
N TRP A 73 -2.24 -18.14 -2.04
CA TRP A 73 -3.61 -18.18 -1.52
C TRP A 73 -3.64 -18.27 -0.01
N ASP A 74 -2.79 -19.15 0.55
CA ASP A 74 -2.76 -19.38 2.00
C ASP A 74 -2.26 -18.15 2.74
N VAL A 75 -1.24 -17.49 2.17
CA VAL A 75 -0.68 -16.29 2.79
C VAL A 75 -1.66 -15.12 2.70
N MET A 76 -2.33 -14.92 1.56
CA MET A 76 -3.31 -13.83 1.40
C MET A 76 -4.52 -14.00 2.32
N ARG A 77 -4.95 -15.24 2.62
CA ARG A 77 -5.99 -15.50 3.62
C ARG A 77 -5.62 -15.06 5.03
N ILE A 78 -4.34 -14.76 5.27
CA ILE A 78 -3.83 -14.31 6.57
C ILE A 78 -3.43 -12.83 6.50
N SER A 79 -2.71 -12.42 5.44
CA SER A 79 -2.21 -11.05 5.31
C SER A 79 -3.33 -10.04 5.03
N ASP A 80 -4.37 -10.47 4.32
CA ASP A 80 -5.46 -9.58 3.91
C ASP A 80 -6.71 -9.71 4.83
N LEU A 81 -6.57 -10.36 6.01
CA LEU A 81 -7.67 -10.46 6.97
C LEU A 81 -8.17 -9.09 7.41
N SER A 82 -9.49 -8.96 7.47
CA SER A 82 -10.14 -7.79 8.05
C SER A 82 -9.93 -7.73 9.56
N SER A 83 -9.54 -6.58 10.08
CA SER A 83 -9.49 -6.36 11.53
C SER A 83 -10.89 -6.31 12.18
N GLU A 84 -11.92 -6.04 11.39
CA GLU A 84 -13.31 -5.98 11.83
C GLU A 84 -13.99 -7.35 11.86
N ASN A 85 -13.60 -8.24 10.96
CA ASN A 85 -14.10 -9.61 10.90
C ASN A 85 -12.99 -10.56 10.45
N SER A 86 -12.43 -11.32 11.39
CA SER A 86 -11.31 -12.25 11.15
C SER A 86 -11.64 -13.46 10.25
N ASP A 87 -12.89 -13.66 9.84
CA ASP A 87 -13.27 -14.68 8.87
C ASP A 87 -13.22 -14.14 7.43
N ASN A 88 -13.13 -12.80 7.28
CA ASN A 88 -13.13 -12.13 6.00
C ASN A 88 -11.74 -11.60 5.63
N VAL A 89 -11.44 -11.57 4.33
CA VAL A 89 -10.37 -10.76 3.75
C VAL A 89 -10.91 -9.42 3.28
N LEU A 90 -10.11 -8.38 3.41
CA LEU A 90 -10.38 -7.09 2.77
C LEU A 90 -10.13 -7.22 1.26
N LEU A 91 -10.99 -6.59 0.48
CA LEU A 91 -10.93 -6.61 -0.97
C LEU A 91 -10.41 -5.26 -1.47
N ILE A 92 -9.19 -5.24 -1.98
CA ILE A 92 -8.66 -4.01 -2.57
C ILE A 92 -9.62 -3.47 -3.63
N TYR A 93 -9.83 -2.16 -3.66
CA TYR A 93 -10.80 -1.45 -4.49
C TYR A 93 -12.27 -1.58 -4.03
N GLY A 94 -12.58 -2.37 -3.01
CA GLY A 94 -13.91 -2.45 -2.42
C GLY A 94 -14.22 -1.26 -1.53
N TYR A 95 -15.50 -0.93 -1.33
CA TYR A 95 -15.89 0.25 -0.56
C TYR A 95 -17.27 0.17 0.14
N ASP A 96 -18.09 -0.83 -0.17
CA ASP A 96 -19.45 -0.93 0.39
C ASP A 96 -19.86 -2.40 0.55
N ASP A 97 -20.12 -2.84 1.80
CA ASP A 97 -20.62 -4.17 2.13
C ASP A 97 -22.13 -4.15 2.44
N GLU A 98 -22.82 -3.00 2.33
CA GLU A 98 -24.20 -2.83 2.76
C GLU A 98 -25.21 -2.78 1.60
N ASP A 99 -24.73 -2.65 0.36
CA ASP A 99 -25.59 -2.68 -0.83
C ASP A 99 -25.63 -4.10 -1.43
N ASP A 100 -26.50 -4.47 -2.27
CA ASP A 100 -26.58 -5.81 -2.84
C ASP A 100 -25.64 -6.03 -4.05
N ASP A 101 -24.58 -5.19 -4.21
CA ASP A 101 -23.62 -5.29 -5.33
C ASP A 101 -22.29 -5.92 -4.89
N PHE A 102 -22.12 -7.20 -5.11
CA PHE A 102 -20.88 -7.92 -4.79
C PHE A 102 -19.61 -7.37 -5.42
N ILE A 103 -19.71 -6.55 -6.47
CA ILE A 103 -18.52 -6.05 -7.20
C ILE A 103 -17.79 -4.99 -6.38
N ASN A 104 -18.52 -4.30 -5.50
CA ASN A 104 -17.98 -3.22 -4.69
C ASN A 104 -17.78 -3.59 -3.21
N ASP A 105 -18.06 -4.84 -2.81
CA ASP A 105 -17.83 -5.30 -1.44
C ASP A 105 -16.42 -4.97 -0.99
N ARG A 106 -16.32 -4.43 0.22
CA ARG A 106 -15.07 -4.12 0.90
C ARG A 106 -14.43 -5.35 1.55
N SER A 107 -15.24 -6.34 1.91
CA SER A 107 -14.76 -7.57 2.54
C SER A 107 -15.51 -8.80 2.05
N ARG A 108 -14.91 -9.98 2.23
CA ARG A 108 -15.53 -11.26 1.87
C ARG A 108 -14.90 -12.40 2.63
N ASP A 109 -15.68 -13.50 2.88
CA ASP A 109 -15.17 -14.72 3.49
C ASP A 109 -13.85 -15.16 2.84
N ALA A 110 -12.84 -15.40 3.66
CA ALA A 110 -11.48 -15.74 3.22
C ALA A 110 -11.40 -17.00 2.35
N TYR A 111 -12.40 -17.89 2.43
CA TYR A 111 -12.46 -19.11 1.64
C TYR A 111 -13.35 -18.98 0.39
N ASP A 112 -14.05 -17.86 0.22
CA ASP A 112 -14.80 -17.56 -0.99
C ASP A 112 -13.92 -17.08 -2.14
N SER A 113 -12.82 -17.80 -2.37
CA SER A 113 -11.86 -17.51 -3.43
C SER A 113 -12.22 -18.18 -4.76
N CYS A 114 -11.78 -17.57 -5.86
CA CYS A 114 -11.99 -18.05 -7.23
C CYS A 114 -10.65 -18.29 -7.94
N HIS A 115 -10.42 -19.51 -8.37
CA HIS A 115 -9.23 -19.89 -9.14
C HIS A 115 -9.37 -19.66 -10.65
N LEU A 116 -10.52 -19.18 -11.11
CA LEU A 116 -10.80 -18.84 -12.51
C LEU A 116 -10.55 -17.33 -12.74
N ALA A 117 -10.62 -16.93 -13.99
CA ALA A 117 -10.38 -15.52 -14.37
C ALA A 117 -11.43 -14.56 -13.76
N TRP A 118 -12.68 -15.04 -13.57
CA TRP A 118 -13.76 -14.28 -12.95
C TRP A 118 -14.85 -15.19 -12.40
N CYS A 119 -15.38 -14.84 -11.24
CA CYS A 119 -16.49 -15.53 -10.60
C CYS A 119 -17.31 -14.50 -9.82
N SER A 120 -18.62 -14.46 -10.05
CA SER A 120 -19.48 -13.56 -9.27
C SER A 120 -19.48 -13.91 -7.80
N GLY A 121 -19.39 -12.92 -6.91
CA GLY A 121 -19.40 -13.09 -5.46
C GLY A 121 -18.20 -13.86 -4.89
N LYS A 122 -17.08 -13.89 -5.60
CA LYS A 122 -15.83 -14.52 -5.18
C LYS A 122 -14.68 -13.54 -5.34
N TRP A 123 -13.63 -13.70 -4.52
CA TRP A 123 -12.41 -12.95 -4.67
C TRP A 123 -11.32 -13.75 -5.39
N ASN A 124 -10.38 -13.04 -6.02
CA ASN A 124 -9.17 -13.62 -6.59
C ASN A 124 -7.94 -12.77 -6.29
N ARG A 125 -6.77 -13.19 -6.79
CA ARG A 125 -5.50 -12.51 -6.57
C ARG A 125 -5.32 -11.40 -7.58
N GLU A 126 -5.38 -10.16 -7.12
CA GLU A 126 -5.01 -8.98 -7.88
C GLU A 126 -3.51 -8.79 -7.87
N HIS A 127 -2.90 -8.60 -9.04
CA HIS A 127 -1.55 -8.05 -9.15
C HIS A 127 -1.66 -6.54 -9.27
N VAL A 128 -1.42 -5.83 -8.17
CA VAL A 128 -1.54 -4.36 -8.13
C VAL A 128 -0.62 -3.71 -9.15
N PHE A 129 0.66 -4.11 -9.20
CA PHE A 129 1.48 -3.90 -10.39
C PHE A 129 1.12 -4.96 -11.41
N ALA A 130 0.32 -4.59 -12.42
CA ALA A 130 -0.21 -5.55 -13.38
C ALA A 130 0.90 -6.28 -14.16
N ARG A 131 0.74 -7.58 -14.31
CA ARG A 131 1.75 -8.47 -14.88
C ARG A 131 2.27 -8.03 -16.24
N SER A 132 1.39 -7.55 -17.11
CA SER A 132 1.71 -7.13 -18.49
C SER A 132 2.31 -5.73 -18.58
N LEU A 133 2.34 -4.96 -17.49
CA LEU A 133 2.95 -3.63 -17.45
C LEU A 133 4.44 -3.66 -17.09
N SER A 134 4.94 -4.80 -16.63
CA SER A 134 6.38 -5.00 -16.38
C SER A 134 7.10 -5.47 -17.63
N ASN A 135 8.41 -5.28 -17.66
CA ASN A 135 9.27 -5.73 -18.78
C ASN A 135 10.57 -6.38 -18.25
N PRO A 136 10.74 -7.71 -18.36
CA PRO A 136 9.78 -8.70 -18.88
C PRO A 136 8.52 -8.81 -18.04
N ALA A 137 7.43 -9.32 -18.63
CA ALA A 137 6.16 -9.52 -17.95
C ALA A 137 6.31 -10.43 -16.73
N LEU A 138 5.57 -10.14 -15.64
CA LEU A 138 5.57 -10.97 -14.43
C LEU A 138 4.99 -12.35 -14.76
N THR A 139 5.74 -13.40 -14.44
CA THR A 139 5.31 -14.80 -14.63
C THR A 139 4.95 -15.43 -13.28
N THR A 140 4.03 -16.38 -13.32
CA THR A 140 3.57 -17.10 -12.11
C THR A 140 3.92 -18.61 -12.18
N ASN A 141 4.75 -18.99 -13.15
CA ASN A 141 5.17 -20.40 -13.33
C ASN A 141 6.14 -20.84 -12.23
N ASP A 142 7.03 -19.94 -11.86
CA ASP A 142 8.03 -20.15 -10.82
C ASP A 142 7.92 -19.04 -9.76
N PRO A 143 8.32 -19.30 -8.50
CA PRO A 143 8.41 -18.28 -7.46
C PRO A 143 9.32 -17.11 -7.87
N GLY A 144 8.83 -15.87 -7.74
CA GLY A 144 9.57 -14.68 -8.16
C GLY A 144 8.69 -13.44 -8.18
N SER A 145 9.00 -12.50 -9.06
CA SER A 145 8.29 -11.20 -9.12
C SER A 145 6.78 -11.31 -9.38
N GLY A 146 6.33 -12.36 -10.07
CA GLY A 146 4.91 -12.60 -10.33
C GLY A 146 4.17 -13.33 -9.20
N THR A 147 4.89 -13.76 -8.18
CA THR A 147 4.33 -14.46 -7.01
C THR A 147 4.67 -13.74 -5.70
N ASP A 148 5.25 -12.54 -5.80
CA ASP A 148 5.58 -11.74 -4.64
C ASP A 148 4.30 -11.29 -3.93
N ILE A 149 4.19 -11.67 -2.66
CA ILE A 149 2.98 -11.45 -1.87
C ILE A 149 2.72 -9.96 -1.61
N HIS A 150 3.76 -9.11 -1.62
CA HIS A 150 3.59 -7.67 -1.47
C HIS A 150 2.93 -7.00 -2.68
N ASN A 151 2.92 -7.67 -3.84
CA ASN A 151 2.20 -7.23 -5.04
C ASN A 151 0.81 -7.86 -5.17
N LEU A 152 0.45 -8.80 -4.31
CA LEU A 152 -0.81 -9.53 -4.39
C LEU A 152 -1.77 -9.05 -3.29
N ARG A 153 -3.02 -8.81 -3.70
CA ARG A 153 -4.11 -8.49 -2.77
C ARG A 153 -5.38 -9.23 -3.18
N ALA A 154 -6.19 -9.59 -2.20
CA ALA A 154 -7.52 -10.08 -2.47
C ALA A 154 -8.34 -8.95 -3.12
N ALA A 155 -9.03 -9.26 -4.20
CA ALA A 155 -9.93 -8.34 -4.89
C ALA A 155 -11.18 -9.07 -5.34
N ASP A 156 -12.33 -8.41 -5.38
CA ASP A 156 -13.47 -8.99 -6.07
C ASP A 156 -13.08 -9.37 -7.49
N SER A 157 -13.45 -10.57 -7.91
CA SER A 157 -13.02 -11.14 -9.19
C SER A 157 -13.49 -10.34 -10.41
N GLN A 158 -14.66 -9.70 -10.32
CA GLN A 158 -15.20 -8.87 -11.39
C GLN A 158 -14.57 -7.48 -11.36
N LYS A 159 -14.32 -6.91 -10.17
CA LYS A 159 -13.57 -5.66 -9.98
C LYS A 159 -12.14 -5.79 -10.51
N ASN A 160 -11.44 -6.88 -10.19
CA ASN A 160 -10.13 -7.20 -10.74
C ASN A 160 -10.16 -7.28 -12.28
N SER A 161 -11.18 -7.94 -12.85
CA SER A 161 -11.38 -7.97 -14.30
C SER A 161 -11.65 -6.58 -14.90
N GLN A 162 -12.37 -5.72 -14.20
CA GLN A 162 -12.57 -4.32 -14.60
C GLN A 162 -11.27 -3.53 -14.56
N ARG A 163 -10.47 -3.69 -13.50
CA ARG A 163 -9.15 -3.05 -13.40
C ARG A 163 -8.22 -3.56 -14.50
N SER A 164 -8.14 -4.87 -14.73
CA SER A 164 -7.31 -5.47 -15.78
C SER A 164 -5.84 -4.99 -15.70
N ASN A 165 -5.29 -4.41 -16.78
CA ASN A 165 -3.99 -3.75 -16.81
C ASN A 165 -4.10 -2.24 -17.07
N ARG A 166 -5.20 -1.62 -16.68
CA ARG A 166 -5.36 -0.17 -16.80
C ARG A 166 -4.35 0.53 -15.92
N LEU A 167 -3.80 1.62 -16.45
CA LEU A 167 -2.93 2.48 -15.67
C LEU A 167 -3.76 3.16 -14.58
N PHE A 168 -3.17 3.31 -13.42
CA PHE A 168 -3.73 4.12 -12.37
C PHE A 168 -3.71 5.60 -12.76
N THR A 169 -4.73 6.32 -12.32
CA THR A 169 -4.85 7.76 -12.58
C THR A 169 -5.56 8.42 -11.41
N ASP A 170 -5.42 9.73 -11.33
CA ASP A 170 -6.09 10.53 -10.31
C ASP A 170 -7.62 10.46 -10.42
N GLY A 171 -8.29 10.66 -9.27
CA GLY A 171 -9.73 10.64 -9.14
C GLY A 171 -10.17 11.02 -7.73
N SER A 172 -11.43 10.74 -7.40
CA SER A 172 -11.96 10.97 -6.05
C SER A 172 -13.14 10.04 -5.76
N GLY A 173 -13.33 9.73 -4.49
CA GLY A 173 -14.41 8.86 -4.00
C GLY A 173 -14.10 7.38 -4.23
N ASN A 174 -15.05 6.63 -4.77
CA ASN A 174 -14.97 5.19 -4.91
C ASN A 174 -14.11 4.75 -6.11
N SER A 175 -13.61 3.52 -6.04
CA SER A 175 -12.82 2.91 -7.10
C SER A 175 -13.62 2.71 -8.40
N GLY A 176 -12.97 2.87 -9.54
CA GLY A 176 -13.63 2.59 -10.81
C GLY A 176 -12.82 2.97 -12.04
N ILE A 177 -13.40 2.65 -13.20
CA ILE A 177 -12.88 3.09 -14.48
C ILE A 177 -13.23 4.58 -14.63
N VAL A 178 -12.24 5.38 -14.94
CA VAL A 178 -12.36 6.81 -15.20
C VAL A 178 -12.04 7.12 -16.66
N ASP A 179 -12.10 8.40 -17.03
CA ASP A 179 -11.91 8.87 -18.40
C ASP A 179 -10.75 8.22 -19.14
N GLY A 180 -10.99 7.84 -20.40
CA GLY A 180 -9.99 7.22 -21.25
C GLY A 180 -9.70 5.74 -20.95
N GLY A 181 -10.47 5.10 -20.06
CA GLY A 181 -10.28 3.69 -19.68
C GLY A 181 -9.15 3.47 -18.68
N LEU A 182 -8.78 4.50 -17.94
CA LEU A 182 -7.86 4.45 -16.80
C LEU A 182 -8.61 3.95 -15.55
N PHE A 183 -7.88 3.70 -14.45
CA PHE A 183 -8.48 3.18 -13.23
C PHE A 183 -8.10 4.03 -12.02
N TYR A 184 -9.09 4.46 -11.25
CA TYR A 184 -8.91 5.07 -9.94
C TYR A 184 -9.12 4.01 -8.86
N PRO A 185 -8.21 3.81 -7.90
CA PRO A 185 -8.31 2.75 -6.91
C PRO A 185 -9.31 3.03 -5.78
N GLY A 186 -9.77 4.29 -5.63
CA GLY A 186 -10.57 4.77 -4.53
C GLY A 186 -9.76 5.54 -3.50
N ASP A 187 -10.40 6.46 -2.79
CA ASP A 187 -9.76 7.30 -1.77
C ASP A 187 -9.16 6.45 -0.63
N GLU A 188 -9.78 5.32 -0.32
CA GLU A 188 -9.34 4.38 0.74
C GLU A 188 -8.07 3.59 0.36
N TRP A 189 -7.84 3.35 -0.92
CA TRP A 189 -6.81 2.40 -1.38
C TRP A 189 -5.66 3.05 -2.15
N LYS A 190 -5.73 4.35 -2.40
CA LYS A 190 -4.73 5.01 -3.26
C LYS A 190 -3.32 4.99 -2.66
N GLY A 191 -3.21 5.14 -1.34
CA GLY A 191 -1.94 5.05 -0.63
C GLY A 191 -1.36 3.65 -0.65
N ASP A 192 -2.20 2.63 -0.37
CA ASP A 192 -1.82 1.21 -0.45
C ASP A 192 -1.28 0.86 -1.84
N VAL A 193 -2.02 1.25 -2.88
CA VAL A 193 -1.59 1.06 -4.27
C VAL A 193 -0.25 1.73 -4.53
N ALA A 194 -0.08 2.97 -4.10
CA ALA A 194 1.17 3.72 -4.30
C ALA A 194 2.35 3.01 -3.63
N ARG A 195 2.20 2.58 -2.38
CA ARG A 195 3.26 1.88 -1.63
C ARG A 195 3.59 0.50 -2.21
N ILE A 196 2.59 -0.24 -2.68
CA ILE A 196 2.81 -1.52 -3.39
C ILE A 196 3.58 -1.30 -4.69
N ILE A 197 3.23 -0.29 -5.49
CA ILE A 197 3.97 0.05 -6.72
C ILE A 197 5.40 0.48 -6.39
N MET A 198 5.60 1.31 -5.36
CA MET A 198 6.93 1.73 -4.91
C MET A 198 7.77 0.54 -4.42
N TYR A 199 7.16 -0.42 -3.70
CA TYR A 199 7.83 -1.65 -3.32
C TYR A 199 8.30 -2.44 -4.56
N MET A 200 7.43 -2.67 -5.53
CA MET A 200 7.76 -3.42 -6.75
C MET A 200 8.87 -2.74 -7.54
N TYR A 201 8.83 -1.41 -7.64
CA TYR A 201 9.88 -0.60 -8.27
C TYR A 201 11.24 -0.74 -7.57
N LEU A 202 11.26 -0.78 -6.23
CA LEU A 202 12.48 -0.97 -5.45
C LEU A 202 12.98 -2.42 -5.51
N ARG A 203 12.05 -3.39 -5.39
CA ARG A 203 12.40 -4.81 -5.31
C ARG A 203 12.83 -5.41 -6.63
N TYR A 204 12.25 -4.94 -7.75
CA TYR A 204 12.48 -5.47 -9.09
C TYR A 204 12.89 -4.35 -10.06
N PRO A 205 14.06 -3.71 -9.81
CA PRO A 205 14.50 -2.56 -10.60
C PRO A 205 14.73 -2.96 -12.08
N GLY A 206 14.23 -2.11 -12.99
CA GLY A 206 14.30 -2.36 -14.43
C GLY A 206 13.30 -3.39 -14.97
N GLN A 207 12.57 -4.09 -14.09
CA GLN A 207 11.42 -4.92 -14.47
C GLN A 207 10.09 -4.22 -14.15
N CYS A 208 9.97 -3.64 -12.97
CA CYS A 208 8.75 -3.01 -12.48
C CYS A 208 8.92 -1.48 -12.40
N ASP A 209 9.15 -0.84 -13.54
CA ASP A 209 9.28 0.61 -13.59
C ASP A 209 7.94 1.28 -13.30
N ALA A 210 7.89 2.14 -12.27
CA ALA A 210 6.65 2.71 -11.76
C ALA A 210 5.89 3.54 -12.83
N VAL A 211 6.60 4.17 -13.75
CA VAL A 211 6.01 4.91 -14.89
C VAL A 211 5.12 4.06 -15.80
N ASN A 212 5.27 2.73 -15.75
CA ASN A 212 4.44 1.82 -16.52
C ASN A 212 3.10 1.50 -15.84
N SER A 213 2.90 1.93 -14.59
CA SER A 213 1.73 1.58 -13.77
C SER A 213 0.73 2.71 -13.55
N ALA A 214 1.16 3.95 -13.66
CA ALA A 214 0.32 5.12 -13.38
C ALA A 214 0.57 6.25 -14.39
N THR A 215 -0.42 7.13 -14.52
CA THR A 215 -0.36 8.35 -15.35
C THR A 215 0.12 9.55 -14.54
N GLY A 216 0.31 10.68 -15.21
CA GLY A 216 0.61 11.97 -14.59
C GLY A 216 2.01 12.48 -14.88
N PRO A 217 2.34 13.68 -14.38
CA PRO A 217 3.68 14.26 -14.51
C PRO A 217 4.71 13.44 -13.72
N ILE A 218 5.99 13.68 -14.01
CA ILE A 218 7.13 13.06 -13.36
C ILE A 218 8.12 14.18 -13.03
N THR A 219 7.80 14.95 -11.99
CA THR A 219 8.57 16.16 -11.64
C THR A 219 9.32 16.04 -10.32
N TYR A 220 8.86 15.20 -9.40
CA TYR A 220 9.49 15.02 -8.09
C TYR A 220 10.64 14.01 -8.12
N ALA A 221 10.54 13.00 -8.98
CA ALA A 221 11.57 11.97 -9.06
C ALA A 221 12.81 12.46 -9.83
N ILE A 222 13.98 12.33 -9.20
CA ILE A 222 15.27 12.79 -9.77
C ILE A 222 15.59 12.09 -11.10
N GLN A 223 15.08 10.87 -11.30
CA GLN A 223 15.37 10.06 -12.50
C GLN A 223 14.25 10.04 -13.53
N ASN A 224 13.16 10.79 -13.32
CA ASN A 224 11.96 10.75 -14.15
C ASN A 224 11.37 9.31 -14.27
N ASP A 225 11.40 8.54 -13.21
CA ASP A 225 11.01 7.13 -13.19
C ASP A 225 9.88 6.81 -12.20
N MET A 226 9.35 7.83 -11.50
CA MET A 226 8.23 7.71 -10.57
C MET A 226 7.20 8.79 -10.88
N PRO A 227 5.95 8.44 -11.25
CA PRO A 227 4.87 9.39 -11.38
C PRO A 227 4.61 10.14 -10.08
N ASP A 228 4.44 11.45 -10.16
CA ASP A 228 4.17 12.32 -9.00
C ASP A 228 2.91 11.88 -8.26
N LEU A 229 1.92 11.39 -8.99
CA LEU A 229 0.68 10.83 -8.46
C LEU A 229 0.89 9.79 -7.35
N LEU A 230 1.84 8.89 -7.52
CA LEU A 230 2.12 7.86 -6.51
C LEU A 230 2.72 8.46 -5.23
N ILE A 231 3.53 9.51 -5.37
CA ILE A 231 4.11 10.23 -4.24
C ILE A 231 3.03 11.01 -3.49
N GLU A 232 2.14 11.67 -4.23
CA GLU A 232 0.99 12.41 -3.71
C GLU A 232 0.03 11.47 -2.95
N TRP A 233 -0.35 10.35 -3.54
CA TRP A 233 -1.21 9.35 -2.91
C TRP A 233 -0.63 8.79 -1.61
N ASN A 234 0.68 8.50 -1.58
CA ASN A 234 1.33 8.06 -0.35
C ASN A 234 1.31 9.12 0.78
N GLN A 235 1.19 10.42 0.44
CA GLN A 235 1.07 11.50 1.41
C GLN A 235 -0.38 11.74 1.85
N GLU A 236 -1.32 11.59 0.93
CA GLU A 236 -2.75 11.85 1.15
C GLU A 236 -3.43 10.72 1.91
N ASP A 237 -2.98 9.50 1.70
CA ASP A 237 -3.50 8.29 2.32
C ASP A 237 -2.37 7.56 3.07
N PRO A 238 -2.18 7.88 4.36
CA PRO A 238 -1.09 7.32 5.17
C PRO A 238 -1.31 5.84 5.48
N VAL A 239 -0.22 5.16 5.84
CA VAL A 239 -0.21 3.74 6.23
C VAL A 239 -1.28 3.44 7.27
N SER A 240 -2.10 2.44 6.99
CA SER A 240 -3.14 1.91 7.88
C SER A 240 -2.66 0.71 8.68
N ASP A 241 -3.44 0.28 9.66
CA ASP A 241 -3.16 -0.96 10.43
C ASP A 241 -3.25 -2.23 9.56
N PHE A 242 -3.86 -2.14 8.39
CA PHE A 242 -3.98 -3.24 7.44
C PHE A 242 -2.67 -3.53 6.69
N GLU A 243 -1.84 -2.53 6.44
CA GLU A 243 -0.57 -2.65 5.73
C GLU A 243 0.56 -3.14 6.65
#